data_0e0cd1f1314f351ebc06dd2735d5e092
#
_entry.id   0e0cd1f1314f351ebc06dd2735d5e092
#
_cell.length_a   1.000
_cell.length_b   1.000
_cell.length_c   1.000
_cell.angle_alpha   90.00
_cell.angle_beta   90.00
_cell.angle_gamma   90.00
#
_symmetry.space_group_name_H-M   'P 1'
#
loop_
_entity.id
_entity.type
_entity.pdbx_description
1 polymer ?
#
loop_
_entity_poly.entity_id
_entity_poly.type
_entity_poly.pdbx_seq_one_letter_code
_entity_poly.pdbx_strand_id
1 'polypeptide(L)'
;MIPPASTPPTTDRLEIVTDVESAFYLHLEVADRPGVLAQVAQLLGLQGASIRSVVQKGLGENARLVMVTHPILESKFYAAVELIGALDFMRSRPRPIRVIDEEFV
;
A
#
# COMPACT_ATOMS: atom_id res chain seq x y z
N MET A 1 -38.52 1.38 20.07
CA MET A 1 -37.92 1.28 19.77
C MET A 1 -37.08 1.50 19.35
N ILE A 2 -36.77 1.50 18.93
CA ILE A 2 -36.10 1.70 18.41
C ILE A 2 -35.08 1.64 18.41
N PRO A 3 -34.67 1.63 18.46
CA PRO A 3 -33.51 1.65 18.49
C PRO A 3 -32.75 0.70 17.96
N PRO A 4 -33.09 -0.02 17.63
CA PRO A 4 -32.36 -1.06 17.09
C PRO A 4 -31.35 -0.63 16.13
N ALA A 5 -31.59 0.35 15.50
CA ALA A 5 -30.74 0.82 14.50
C ALA A 5 -29.34 1.06 15.00
N SER A 6 -29.21 1.13 16.27
CA SER A 6 -27.90 1.46 16.82
C SER A 6 -26.86 0.40 16.55
N THR A 7 -27.29 -0.81 16.34
CA THR A 7 -26.30 -1.88 16.22
C THR A 7 -25.38 -1.78 15.03
N PRO A 8 -25.88 -1.54 13.84
CA PRO A 8 -24.98 -1.47 12.68
C PRO A 8 -23.94 -0.38 12.81
N PRO A 9 -24.29 0.78 13.29
CA PRO A 9 -23.28 1.82 13.44
C PRO A 9 -22.12 1.40 14.31
N THR A 10 -22.38 0.56 15.28
CA THR A 10 -21.32 0.12 16.15
C THR A 10 -20.24 -0.61 15.38
N THR A 11 -20.64 -1.44 14.46
CA THR A 11 -19.67 -2.16 13.64
C THR A 11 -18.84 -1.21 12.82
N ASP A 12 -19.46 -0.21 12.25
CA ASP A 12 -18.74 0.74 11.44
C ASP A 12 -17.72 1.47 12.25
N ARG A 13 -18.04 1.81 13.46
CA ARG A 13 -17.11 2.53 14.28
C ARG A 13 -15.87 1.69 14.58
N LEU A 14 -16.05 0.40 14.74
CA LEU A 14 -14.91 -0.46 15.00
C LEU A 14 -13.94 -0.45 13.83
N GLU A 15 -14.45 -0.42 12.63
CA GLU A 15 -13.58 -0.37 11.48
C GLU A 15 -12.79 0.91 11.43
N ILE A 16 -13.41 2.02 11.76
CA ILE A 16 -12.71 3.29 11.75
C ILE A 16 -11.63 3.30 12.81
N VAL A 17 -11.93 2.75 13.96
CA VAL A 17 -10.97 2.77 15.06
C VAL A 17 -9.73 1.97 14.74
N THR A 18 -9.84 1.00 13.85
CA THR A 18 -8.69 0.16 13.52
C THR A 18 -7.82 0.73 12.41
N ASP A 19 -8.16 1.90 11.87
CA ASP A 19 -7.36 2.49 10.81
C ASP A 19 -6.18 3.23 11.46
N VAL A 20 -5.03 2.60 11.47
CA VAL A 20 -3.85 3.14 12.13
C VAL A 20 -2.77 3.42 11.11
N GLU A 21 -1.76 4.14 11.53
CA GLU A 21 -0.61 4.42 10.68
C GLU A 21 0.43 3.34 10.85
N SER A 22 0.97 2.88 9.75
CA SER A 22 2.03 1.88 9.74
C SER A 22 2.94 2.14 8.57
N ALA A 23 4.18 1.72 8.68
CA ALA A 23 5.07 1.67 7.54
C ALA A 23 4.88 0.34 6.84
N PHE A 24 5.17 0.33 5.54
CA PHE A 24 4.94 -0.88 4.74
C PHE A 24 6.12 -1.16 3.83
N TYR A 25 6.39 -2.44 3.63
CA TYR A 25 7.12 -2.91 2.46
C TYR A 25 6.10 -3.17 1.37
N LEU A 26 6.45 -2.80 0.15
CA LEU A 26 5.59 -3.09 -0.99
C LEU A 26 6.44 -3.78 -2.05
N HIS A 27 6.10 -5.00 -2.37
CA HIS A 27 6.80 -5.80 -3.37
C HIS A 27 5.99 -5.83 -4.64
N LEU A 28 6.60 -5.41 -5.74
CA LEU A 28 5.94 -5.36 -7.03
C LEU A 28 6.78 -6.10 -8.05
N GLU A 29 6.13 -6.90 -8.89
CA GLU A 29 6.76 -7.44 -10.08
C GLU A 29 6.14 -6.75 -11.28
N VAL A 30 6.96 -6.11 -12.08
CA VAL A 30 6.49 -5.23 -13.13
C VAL A 30 7.29 -5.47 -14.40
N ALA A 31 6.74 -5.01 -15.52
CA ALA A 31 7.52 -4.97 -16.75
C ALA A 31 8.67 -3.99 -16.56
N ASP A 32 9.84 -4.33 -17.08
CA ASP A 32 11.00 -3.46 -16.96
C ASP A 32 10.98 -2.47 -18.12
N ARG A 33 10.31 -1.35 -17.91
CA ARG A 33 10.23 -0.33 -18.93
C ARG A 33 10.21 1.05 -18.31
N PRO A 34 10.52 2.09 -19.10
CA PRO A 34 10.63 3.44 -18.56
C PRO A 34 9.32 3.91 -17.94
N GLY A 35 9.45 4.68 -16.89
CA GLY A 35 8.29 5.33 -16.28
C GLY A 35 7.52 4.50 -15.28
N VAL A 36 7.84 3.21 -15.14
CA VAL A 36 7.10 2.36 -14.23
C VAL A 36 7.21 2.86 -12.79
N LEU A 37 8.44 3.10 -12.35
CA LEU A 37 8.64 3.56 -10.98
C LEU A 37 7.96 4.90 -10.75
N ALA A 38 8.02 5.79 -11.74
CA ALA A 38 7.39 7.10 -11.60
C ALA A 38 5.89 6.98 -11.42
N GLN A 39 5.25 6.09 -12.16
CA GLN A 39 3.80 5.93 -12.05
C GLN A 39 3.42 5.35 -10.70
N VAL A 40 4.18 4.36 -10.23
CA VAL A 40 3.92 3.78 -8.92
C VAL A 40 4.10 4.84 -7.84
N ALA A 41 5.18 5.60 -7.90
CA ALA A 41 5.44 6.62 -6.90
C ALA A 41 4.35 7.69 -6.92
N GLN A 42 3.85 8.03 -8.10
CA GLN A 42 2.80 9.02 -8.19
C GLN A 42 1.52 8.55 -7.51
N LEU A 43 1.14 7.30 -7.72
CA LEU A 43 -0.06 6.78 -7.09
C LEU A 43 0.07 6.73 -5.58
N LEU A 44 1.25 6.34 -5.08
CA LEU A 44 1.48 6.38 -3.65
C LEU A 44 1.40 7.80 -3.13
N GLY A 45 2.02 8.74 -3.83
CA GLY A 45 2.01 10.13 -3.39
C GLY A 45 0.62 10.72 -3.35
N LEU A 46 -0.25 10.35 -4.29
CA LEU A 46 -1.61 10.86 -4.30
C LEU A 46 -2.38 10.45 -3.07
N GLN A 47 -2.03 9.34 -2.47
CA GLN A 47 -2.66 8.89 -1.23
C GLN A 47 -1.91 9.39 0.01
N GLY A 48 -0.89 10.20 -0.18
CA GLY A 48 -0.16 10.73 0.95
C GLY A 48 1.00 9.88 1.42
N ALA A 49 1.35 8.85 0.68
CA ALA A 49 2.46 8.00 1.07
C ALA A 49 3.78 8.63 0.68
N SER A 50 4.73 8.60 1.59
CA SER A 50 6.10 9.01 1.32
C SER A 50 6.97 7.78 1.23
N ILE A 51 7.78 7.69 0.20
CA ILE A 51 8.65 6.55 0.00
C ILE A 51 9.95 6.81 0.75
N ARG A 52 10.29 5.89 1.64
CA ARG A 52 11.51 5.99 2.41
C ARG A 52 12.69 5.43 1.64
N SER A 53 12.47 4.33 0.93
CA SER A 53 13.52 3.74 0.13
C SER A 53 12.89 2.88 -0.95
N VAL A 54 13.66 2.64 -2.00
CA VAL A 54 13.22 1.77 -3.09
C VAL A 54 14.45 1.06 -3.66
N VAL A 55 14.27 -0.23 -3.95
CA VAL A 55 15.28 -1.03 -4.60
C VAL A 55 14.65 -1.62 -5.83
N GLN A 56 15.36 -1.53 -6.95
CA GLN A 56 14.90 -2.11 -8.20
C GLN A 56 15.90 -3.15 -8.64
N LYS A 57 15.42 -4.32 -9.03
CA LYS A 57 16.26 -5.41 -9.46
C LYS A 57 15.71 -5.95 -10.77
N GLY A 58 16.58 -6.06 -11.78
CA GLY A 58 16.17 -6.58 -13.06
C GLY A 58 16.01 -8.09 -13.03
N LEU A 59 15.00 -8.56 -13.74
CA LEU A 59 14.71 -9.99 -13.85
C LEU A 59 14.45 -10.30 -15.32
N GLY A 60 15.41 -9.98 -16.18
CA GLY A 60 15.21 -10.16 -17.61
C GLY A 60 14.31 -9.06 -18.15
N GLU A 61 13.15 -9.44 -18.70
CA GLU A 61 12.22 -8.46 -19.23
C GLU A 61 11.37 -7.84 -18.15
N ASN A 62 11.47 -8.32 -16.95
CA ASN A 62 10.70 -7.82 -15.83
C ASN A 62 11.62 -7.24 -14.79
N ALA A 63 11.04 -6.59 -13.81
CA ALA A 63 11.79 -6.02 -12.73
C ALA A 63 11.01 -6.23 -11.44
N ARG A 64 11.75 -6.29 -10.35
CA ARG A 64 11.15 -6.31 -9.02
C ARG A 64 11.44 -4.99 -8.34
N LEU A 65 10.39 -4.39 -7.82
CA LEU A 65 10.52 -3.17 -7.03
C LEU A 65 10.18 -3.51 -5.58
N VAL A 66 11.06 -3.14 -4.67
CA VAL A 66 10.80 -3.28 -3.26
C VAL A 66 10.88 -1.89 -2.65
N MET A 67 9.77 -1.44 -2.10
CA MET A 67 9.66 -0.08 -1.60
C MET A 67 9.32 -0.13 -0.12
N VAL A 68 9.84 0.83 0.63
CA VAL A 68 9.49 0.99 2.03
C VAL A 68 8.93 2.38 2.19
N THR A 69 7.79 2.48 2.86
CA THR A 69 7.16 3.78 3.08
C THR A 69 7.41 4.27 4.49
N HIS A 70 7.27 5.58 4.66
CA HIS A 70 7.10 6.15 5.99
C HIS A 70 5.70 5.79 6.47
N PRO A 71 5.42 5.94 7.77
CA PRO A 71 4.09 5.59 8.26
C PRO A 71 2.98 6.33 7.53
N ILE A 72 1.91 5.63 7.25
CA ILE A 72 0.76 6.14 6.53
C ILE A 72 -0.46 5.39 7.03
N LEU A 73 -1.62 6.02 7.01
CA LEU A 73 -2.85 5.33 7.38
C LEU A 73 -3.04 4.12 6.49
N GLU A 74 -3.39 3.00 7.10
CA GLU A 74 -3.49 1.75 6.36
C GLU A 74 -4.52 1.82 5.26
N SER A 75 -5.64 2.50 5.52
CA SER A 75 -6.68 2.61 4.50
C SER A 75 -6.16 3.33 3.27
N LYS A 76 -5.36 4.37 3.45
CA LYS A 76 -4.82 5.10 2.32
C LYS A 76 -3.79 4.28 1.56
N PHE A 77 -2.96 3.55 2.30
CA PHE A 77 -1.96 2.71 1.67
C PHE A 77 -2.62 1.64 0.81
N TYR A 78 -3.64 0.96 1.34
CA TYR A 78 -4.29 -0.09 0.58
C TYR A 78 -5.07 0.46 -0.60
N ALA A 79 -5.59 1.68 -0.50
CA ALA A 79 -6.20 2.31 -1.66
C ALA A 79 -5.19 2.51 -2.78
N ALA A 80 -3.98 2.93 -2.43
CA ALA A 80 -2.93 3.08 -3.43
C ALA A 80 -2.55 1.74 -4.02
N VAL A 81 -2.45 0.70 -3.19
CA VAL A 81 -2.09 -0.63 -3.66
C VAL A 81 -3.10 -1.13 -4.68
N GLU A 82 -4.38 -0.87 -4.46
CA GLU A 82 -5.39 -1.29 -5.43
C GLU A 82 -5.23 -0.58 -6.76
N LEU A 83 -4.94 0.71 -6.72
CA LEU A 83 -4.72 1.44 -7.96
C LEU A 83 -3.48 0.94 -8.69
N ILE A 84 -2.41 0.66 -7.94
CA ILE A 84 -1.20 0.13 -8.53
C ILE A 84 -1.46 -1.22 -9.17
N GLY A 85 -2.24 -2.05 -8.50
CA GLY A 85 -2.53 -3.40 -9.01
C GLY A 85 -3.28 -3.40 -10.33
N ALA A 86 -3.94 -2.29 -10.66
CA ALA A 86 -4.68 -2.18 -11.90
C ALA A 86 -3.84 -1.68 -13.07
N LEU A 87 -2.57 -1.34 -12.85
CA LEU A 87 -1.72 -0.83 -13.91
C LEU A 87 -1.35 -1.95 -14.86
N ASP A 88 -1.22 -1.60 -16.14
CA ASP A 88 -1.04 -2.62 -17.17
C ASP A 88 0.34 -3.28 -17.14
N PHE A 89 1.31 -2.66 -16.52
CA PHE A 89 2.65 -3.24 -16.46
C PHE A 89 2.86 -4.19 -15.29
N MET A 90 1.84 -4.37 -14.45
CA MET A 90 1.97 -5.30 -13.33
C MET A 90 2.00 -6.73 -13.83
N ARG A 91 2.91 -7.54 -13.28
CA ARG A 91 3.06 -8.94 -13.64
C ARG A 91 2.46 -9.89 -12.62
N SER A 92 2.23 -9.40 -11.41
CA SER A 92 1.58 -10.17 -10.37
C SER A 92 0.91 -9.20 -9.42
N ARG A 93 0.18 -9.73 -8.46
CA ARG A 93 -0.46 -8.88 -7.47
C ARG A 93 0.58 -8.17 -6.62
N PRO A 94 0.37 -6.90 -6.31
CA PRO A 94 1.23 -6.24 -5.33
C PRO A 94 1.18 -7.00 -4.02
N ARG A 95 2.30 -7.04 -3.32
CA ARG A 95 2.39 -7.73 -2.03
C ARG A 95 2.81 -6.74 -0.96
N PRO A 96 1.85 -6.19 -0.23
CA PRO A 96 2.15 -5.29 0.87
C PRO A 96 2.44 -6.07 2.14
N ILE A 97 3.43 -5.63 2.89
CA ILE A 97 3.79 -6.24 4.16
C ILE A 97 3.94 -5.13 5.17
N ARG A 98 3.18 -5.21 6.25
CA ARG A 98 3.29 -4.21 7.30
C ARG A 98 4.63 -4.38 8.01
N VAL A 99 5.28 -3.27 8.25
CA VAL A 99 6.53 -3.28 8.99
C VAL A 99 6.20 -3.28 10.47
N ILE A 100 6.69 -4.29 11.18
CA ILE A 100 6.55 -4.32 12.62
C ILE A 100 7.52 -3.30 13.20
N ASP A 101 7.04 -2.57 14.17
CA ASP A 101 7.83 -1.52 14.75
C ASP A 101 9.10 -2.08 15.35
N GLU A 102 10.23 -1.57 14.89
CA GLU A 102 11.51 -2.05 15.36
C GLU A 102 11.78 -1.67 16.79
N GLU A 103 11.00 -0.80 17.34
CA GLU A 103 11.21 -0.42 18.72
C GLU A 103 11.05 -1.57 19.66
N PHE A 104 10.43 -2.61 19.20
CA PHE A 104 10.27 -3.78 20.05
C PHE A 104 11.49 -4.62 20.09
N VAL A 105 12.48 -4.29 19.34
CA VAL A 105 13.66 -5.11 19.21
C VAL A 105 14.72 -4.63 20.17
#